data_c6d7c37ee48ea296c54b01c7453d621b
#
_entry.id   c6d7c37ee48ea296c54b01c7453d621b
#
_cell.length_a   1.000
_cell.length_b   1.000
_cell.length_c   1.000
_cell.angle_alpha   90.00
_cell.angle_beta   90.00
_cell.angle_gamma   90.00
#
_symmetry.space_group_name_H-M   'P 1'
#
loop_
_entity.id
_entity.type
_entity.pdbx_description
1 polymer ?
#
loop_
_entity_poly.entity_id
_entity_poly.type
_entity_poly.pdbx_seq_one_letter_code
_entity_poly.pdbx_strand_id
1 'polypeptide(L)'
;MQSMNTLSLAKRIQILSMLCEGSSMRSVSRVCDVSFNTVAKLLKDAGEASLQMHDELVKGVKASRVQCDEIWSFTYCKEKNVETAKAAPDGAGDLWTWTALDADSKLIVSYFVGNRSGDAAMTLMDDLRGRLANRVQLTTDGHKAYLNAVEESFGADVDYAMLVKLYGEAKGNASERRYSPGECCGTIKGAVCGSPDKKHISTSYVERQNLTMRMSMRRFTRLTNAFSKKIENHIHMVSLYTVFYNFIRIHKSLRVTPAMEAGITKRLFDFDDILARIDAKQTPKKRGSYRERAIISK
;
A
#
# COMPACT_ATOMS: atom_id res chain seq x y z
N MET A 1 8.29 20.63 -27.13
CA MET A 1 7.30 21.65 -26.75
C MET A 1 6.41 21.11 -25.64
N GLN A 2 6.59 21.60 -24.41
CA GLN A 2 5.67 21.25 -23.29
C GLN A 2 4.28 21.84 -23.60
N SER A 3 3.24 21.03 -23.42
CA SER A 3 1.86 21.50 -23.51
C SER A 3 1.64 22.62 -22.48
N MET A 4 1.08 23.77 -22.88
CA MET A 4 0.85 24.96 -22.04
C MET A 4 0.04 24.71 -20.76
N ASN A 5 -0.52 23.51 -20.55
CA ASN A 5 -1.37 23.14 -19.41
C ASN A 5 -0.78 22.01 -18.55
N THR A 6 0.51 21.68 -18.68
CA THR A 6 1.15 20.64 -17.86
C THR A 6 1.91 21.31 -16.70
N LEU A 7 1.71 20.82 -15.48
CA LEU A 7 2.50 21.28 -14.32
C LEU A 7 3.99 21.07 -14.56
N SER A 8 4.82 21.99 -14.05
CA SER A 8 6.27 21.83 -14.08
C SER A 8 6.69 20.55 -13.35
N LEU A 9 7.81 19.98 -13.74
CA LEU A 9 8.39 18.79 -13.11
C LEU A 9 8.52 18.97 -11.60
N ALA A 10 9.13 20.09 -11.16
CA ALA A 10 9.31 20.41 -9.76
C ALA A 10 7.99 20.45 -8.96
N LYS A 11 6.93 21.00 -9.58
CA LYS A 11 5.59 21.06 -8.95
C LYS A 11 4.99 19.67 -8.81
N ARG A 12 5.14 18.80 -9.82
CA ARG A 12 4.66 17.41 -9.77
C ARG A 12 5.39 16.61 -8.69
N ILE A 13 6.72 16.74 -8.60
CA ILE A 13 7.54 16.11 -7.55
C ILE A 13 7.07 16.57 -6.17
N GLN A 14 6.91 17.88 -5.97
CA GLN A 14 6.42 18.44 -4.71
C GLN A 14 5.08 17.83 -4.27
N ILE A 15 4.12 17.71 -5.19
CA ILE A 15 2.81 17.11 -4.92
C ILE A 15 2.94 15.65 -4.49
N LEU A 16 3.70 14.84 -5.23
CA LEU A 16 3.88 13.41 -4.93
C LEU A 16 4.62 13.21 -3.60
N SER A 17 5.68 13.97 -3.34
CA SER A 17 6.42 13.93 -2.07
C SER A 17 5.51 14.23 -0.88
N MET A 18 4.72 15.30 -0.95
CA MET A 18 3.80 15.65 0.14
C MET A 18 2.73 14.58 0.39
N LEU A 19 2.24 13.90 -0.66
CA LEU A 19 1.29 12.80 -0.51
C LEU A 19 1.90 11.61 0.22
N CYS A 20 3.17 11.28 -0.06
CA CYS A 20 3.91 10.20 0.59
C CYS A 20 4.40 10.54 1.99
N GLU A 21 4.41 11.81 2.37
CA GLU A 21 4.78 12.31 3.71
C GLU A 21 3.54 12.68 4.57
N GLY A 22 2.41 12.06 4.30
CA GLY A 22 1.21 12.12 5.15
C GLY A 22 0.33 13.36 4.96
N SER A 23 0.59 14.19 3.95
CA SER A 23 -0.25 15.35 3.66
C SER A 23 -1.58 14.93 3.03
N SER A 24 -2.67 15.62 3.42
CA SER A 24 -3.96 15.42 2.77
C SER A 24 -3.98 16.03 1.38
N MET A 25 -4.75 15.45 0.44
CA MET A 25 -4.92 16.01 -0.90
C MET A 25 -5.39 17.48 -0.88
N ARG A 26 -6.23 17.86 0.09
CA ARG A 26 -6.66 19.25 0.27
C ARG A 26 -5.55 20.16 0.77
N SER A 27 -4.68 19.66 1.66
CA SER A 27 -3.48 20.42 2.09
C SER A 27 -2.51 20.60 0.94
N VAL A 28 -2.25 19.53 0.18
CA VAL A 28 -1.40 19.59 -1.03
C VAL A 28 -1.95 20.59 -2.04
N SER A 29 -3.25 20.57 -2.32
CA SER A 29 -3.92 21.54 -3.21
C SER A 29 -3.66 22.99 -2.79
N ARG A 30 -3.81 23.30 -1.49
CA ARG A 30 -3.57 24.67 -0.97
C ARG A 30 -2.10 25.06 -0.98
N VAL A 31 -1.22 24.17 -0.53
CA VAL A 31 0.23 24.48 -0.40
C VAL A 31 0.90 24.59 -1.77
N CYS A 32 0.48 23.76 -2.72
CA CYS A 32 1.02 23.77 -4.07
C CYS A 32 0.30 24.75 -5.00
N ASP A 33 -0.73 25.43 -4.53
CA ASP A 33 -1.59 26.32 -5.35
C ASP A 33 -2.05 25.67 -6.67
N VAL A 34 -2.68 24.50 -6.52
CA VAL A 34 -3.25 23.73 -7.63
C VAL A 34 -4.64 23.22 -7.30
N SER A 35 -5.48 22.97 -8.29
CA SER A 35 -6.81 22.44 -8.04
C SER A 35 -6.75 21.05 -7.39
N PHE A 36 -7.74 20.72 -6.56
CA PHE A 36 -7.88 19.39 -5.98
C PHE A 36 -7.94 18.29 -7.06
N ASN A 37 -8.62 18.57 -8.17
CA ASN A 37 -8.71 17.62 -9.29
C ASN A 37 -7.37 17.38 -9.96
N THR A 38 -6.49 18.39 -10.01
CA THR A 38 -5.11 18.24 -10.50
C THR A 38 -4.31 17.31 -9.62
N VAL A 39 -4.41 17.46 -8.27
CA VAL A 39 -3.77 16.53 -7.32
C VAL A 39 -4.32 15.12 -7.47
N ALA A 40 -5.64 14.97 -7.59
CA ALA A 40 -6.29 13.67 -7.74
C ALA A 40 -5.88 12.96 -9.03
N LYS A 41 -5.83 13.70 -10.15
CA LYS A 41 -5.38 13.16 -11.44
C LYS A 41 -3.93 12.71 -11.37
N LEU A 42 -3.04 13.56 -10.85
CA LEU A 42 -1.62 13.20 -10.73
C LEU A 42 -1.40 11.99 -9.82
N LEU A 43 -2.14 11.88 -8.71
CA LEU A 43 -2.11 10.70 -7.84
C LEU A 43 -2.54 9.43 -8.58
N LYS A 44 -3.62 9.50 -9.39
CA LYS A 44 -4.07 8.37 -10.19
C LYS A 44 -2.99 7.95 -11.19
N ASP A 45 -2.51 8.89 -12.00
CA ASP A 45 -1.48 8.63 -13.02
C ASP A 45 -0.19 8.05 -12.39
N ALA A 46 0.24 8.59 -11.23
CA ALA A 46 1.40 8.10 -10.49
C ALA A 46 1.16 6.73 -9.85
N GLY A 47 -0.04 6.48 -9.34
CA GLY A 47 -0.40 5.18 -8.77
C GLY A 47 -0.40 4.07 -9.81
N GLU A 48 -0.95 4.33 -11.00
CA GLU A 48 -0.91 3.38 -12.13
C GLU A 48 0.53 3.11 -12.62
N ALA A 49 1.36 4.15 -12.72
CA ALA A 49 2.76 4.00 -13.09
C ALA A 49 3.55 3.21 -12.01
N SER A 50 3.26 3.48 -10.74
CA SER A 50 3.89 2.79 -9.61
C SER A 50 3.49 1.32 -9.52
N LEU A 51 2.23 0.98 -9.77
CA LEU A 51 1.77 -0.41 -9.81
C LEU A 51 2.56 -1.21 -10.86
N GLN A 52 2.66 -0.69 -12.08
CA GLN A 52 3.42 -1.34 -13.15
C GLN A 52 4.91 -1.42 -12.83
N MET A 53 5.48 -0.37 -12.23
CA MET A 53 6.88 -0.34 -11.84
C MET A 53 7.20 -1.40 -10.77
N HIS A 54 6.30 -1.57 -9.79
CA HIS A 54 6.42 -2.63 -8.79
C HIS A 54 6.36 -4.01 -9.43
N ASP A 55 5.39 -4.25 -10.32
CA ASP A 55 5.22 -5.53 -10.99
C ASP A 55 6.37 -5.88 -11.95
N GLU A 56 7.02 -4.89 -12.53
CA GLU A 56 8.19 -5.10 -13.39
C GLU A 56 9.47 -5.39 -12.59
N LEU A 57 9.69 -4.65 -11.51
CA LEU A 57 10.97 -4.63 -10.80
C LEU A 57 11.04 -5.64 -9.65
N VAL A 58 9.94 -5.83 -8.90
CA VAL A 58 9.94 -6.71 -7.72
C VAL A 58 9.62 -8.13 -8.14
N LYS A 59 10.63 -8.81 -8.70
CA LYS A 59 10.59 -10.22 -9.15
C LYS A 59 11.89 -10.93 -8.81
N GLY A 60 11.82 -12.24 -8.62
CA GLY A 60 12.99 -13.05 -8.31
C GLY A 60 13.67 -12.64 -7.00
N VAL A 61 12.88 -12.20 -6.03
CA VAL A 61 13.37 -11.72 -4.75
C VAL A 61 13.93 -12.88 -3.93
N LYS A 62 15.19 -12.75 -3.52
CA LYS A 62 15.82 -13.67 -2.59
C LYS A 62 15.59 -13.18 -1.17
N ALA A 63 14.71 -13.84 -0.45
CA ALA A 63 14.40 -13.52 0.94
C ALA A 63 14.62 -14.75 1.82
N SER A 64 15.08 -14.55 3.05
CA SER A 64 15.15 -15.63 4.04
C SER A 64 13.85 -15.73 4.83
N ARG A 65 13.24 -14.58 5.16
CA ARG A 65 12.11 -14.48 6.07
C ARG A 65 11.11 -13.45 5.56
N VAL A 66 9.87 -13.85 5.41
CA VAL A 66 8.77 -12.97 5.01
C VAL A 66 7.74 -12.90 6.14
N GLN A 67 7.24 -11.71 6.43
CA GLN A 67 6.19 -11.46 7.41
C GLN A 67 4.98 -10.86 6.71
N CYS A 68 3.78 -11.36 7.03
CA CYS A 68 2.53 -10.84 6.48
C CYS A 68 1.59 -10.36 7.58
N ASP A 69 0.88 -9.27 7.30
CA ASP A 69 -0.13 -8.68 8.19
C ASP A 69 -1.06 -7.77 7.37
N GLU A 70 -2.22 -7.41 7.95
CA GLU A 70 -3.18 -6.52 7.31
C GLU A 70 -3.38 -5.23 8.09
N ILE A 71 -3.58 -4.15 7.35
CA ILE A 71 -3.93 -2.84 7.92
C ILE A 71 -5.34 -2.44 7.50
N TRP A 72 -6.22 -2.23 8.49
CA TRP A 72 -7.59 -1.79 8.26
C TRP A 72 -7.68 -0.33 7.86
N SER A 73 -8.58 -0.05 6.94
CA SER A 73 -9.07 1.26 6.55
C SER A 73 -10.54 1.17 6.12
N PHE A 74 -11.09 2.21 5.50
CA PHE A 74 -12.39 2.15 4.87
C PHE A 74 -12.48 3.13 3.69
N THR A 75 -13.40 2.86 2.79
CA THR A 75 -13.71 3.71 1.65
C THR A 75 -15.12 4.27 1.80
N TYR A 76 -15.30 5.56 1.58
CA TYR A 76 -16.56 6.31 1.67
C TYR A 76 -17.14 6.36 3.08
N CYS A 77 -17.53 5.23 3.67
CA CYS A 77 -17.98 5.07 5.05
C CYS A 77 -17.56 3.70 5.59
N LYS A 78 -17.67 3.49 6.90
CA LYS A 78 -17.42 2.17 7.51
C LYS A 78 -18.52 1.19 7.10
N GLU A 79 -18.21 -0.09 7.05
CA GLU A 79 -19.12 -1.16 6.64
C GLU A 79 -20.51 -1.03 7.26
N LYS A 80 -20.58 -0.89 8.58
CA LYS A 80 -21.83 -0.76 9.33
C LYS A 80 -22.74 0.41 8.92
N ASN A 81 -22.24 1.35 8.13
CA ASN A 81 -22.97 2.54 7.68
C ASN A 81 -23.26 2.50 6.17
N VAL A 82 -22.86 1.45 5.44
CA VAL A 82 -23.03 1.37 3.99
C VAL A 82 -24.51 1.34 3.61
N GLU A 83 -25.30 0.51 4.28
CA GLU A 83 -26.74 0.36 4.01
C GLU A 83 -27.54 1.66 4.21
N THR A 84 -27.12 2.51 5.16
CA THR A 84 -27.80 3.78 5.47
C THR A 84 -27.25 4.97 4.68
N ALA A 85 -26.19 4.76 3.93
CA ALA A 85 -25.54 5.84 3.18
C ALA A 85 -26.31 6.17 1.90
N LYS A 86 -26.63 7.46 1.70
CA LYS A 86 -27.50 7.93 0.59
C LYS A 86 -26.95 7.70 -0.82
N ALA A 87 -25.64 7.50 -0.98
CA ALA A 87 -24.99 7.38 -2.29
C ALA A 87 -23.64 6.66 -2.15
N ALA A 88 -23.62 5.52 -1.45
CA ALA A 88 -22.41 4.70 -1.37
C ALA A 88 -22.04 4.16 -2.76
N PRO A 89 -20.83 4.42 -3.25
CA PRO A 89 -20.37 3.81 -4.49
C PRO A 89 -20.06 2.32 -4.28
N ASP A 90 -19.94 1.58 -5.37
CA ASP A 90 -19.42 0.22 -5.33
C ASP A 90 -18.04 0.21 -4.67
N GLY A 91 -17.79 -0.77 -3.79
CA GLY A 91 -16.56 -0.85 -3.00
C GLY A 91 -16.47 0.14 -1.82
N ALA A 92 -17.61 0.75 -1.42
CA ALA A 92 -17.71 1.42 -0.12
C ALA A 92 -17.72 0.40 1.02
N GLY A 93 -17.18 0.77 2.17
CA GLY A 93 -17.12 -0.10 3.35
C GLY A 93 -15.72 -0.30 3.88
N ASP A 94 -15.55 -1.31 4.70
CA ASP A 94 -14.27 -1.67 5.30
C ASP A 94 -13.32 -2.23 4.25
N LEU A 95 -12.07 -1.80 4.32
CA LEU A 95 -11.04 -2.10 3.36
C LEU A 95 -9.75 -2.47 4.08
N TRP A 96 -9.09 -3.51 3.61
CA TRP A 96 -7.85 -4.01 4.17
C TRP A 96 -6.72 -3.91 3.16
N THR A 97 -5.58 -3.45 3.60
CA THR A 97 -4.35 -3.51 2.84
C THR A 97 -3.49 -4.61 3.43
N TRP A 98 -3.32 -5.66 2.67
CA TRP A 98 -2.49 -6.81 2.98
C TRP A 98 -1.06 -6.53 2.54
N THR A 99 -0.09 -6.87 3.34
CA THR A 99 1.32 -6.58 3.06
C THR A 99 2.18 -7.79 3.39
N ALA A 100 3.04 -8.17 2.46
CA ALA A 100 4.11 -9.15 2.65
C ALA A 100 5.47 -8.44 2.61
N LEU A 101 6.21 -8.49 3.71
CA LEU A 101 7.46 -7.77 3.92
C LEU A 101 8.62 -8.76 4.10
N ASP A 102 9.71 -8.59 3.34
CA ASP A 102 10.97 -9.24 3.65
C ASP A 102 11.55 -8.67 4.95
N ALA A 103 11.73 -9.53 5.93
CA ALA A 103 12.15 -9.13 7.27
C ALA A 103 13.59 -8.59 7.31
N ASP A 104 14.44 -8.96 6.38
CA ASP A 104 15.84 -8.57 6.33
C ASP A 104 16.03 -7.26 5.58
N SER A 105 15.65 -7.19 4.33
CA SER A 105 15.76 -5.97 3.50
C SER A 105 14.68 -4.92 3.78
N LYS A 106 13.63 -5.24 4.52
CA LYS A 106 12.43 -4.40 4.73
C LYS A 106 11.64 -4.12 3.45
N LEU A 107 11.92 -4.82 2.36
CA LEU A 107 11.21 -4.67 1.10
C LEU A 107 9.75 -5.11 1.24
N ILE A 108 8.81 -4.29 0.81
CA ILE A 108 7.44 -4.72 0.54
C ILE A 108 7.50 -5.55 -0.76
N VAL A 109 7.44 -6.88 -0.61
CA VAL A 109 7.54 -7.82 -1.73
C VAL A 109 6.22 -7.89 -2.48
N SER A 110 5.12 -7.98 -1.74
CA SER A 110 3.77 -8.03 -2.29
C SER A 110 2.80 -7.24 -1.42
N TYR A 111 1.74 -6.71 -2.02
CA TYR A 111 0.64 -6.08 -1.33
C TYR A 111 -0.66 -6.27 -2.11
N PHE A 112 -1.77 -6.30 -1.40
CA PHE A 112 -3.10 -6.37 -1.97
C PHE A 112 -4.06 -5.46 -1.21
N VAL A 113 -5.01 -4.86 -1.92
CA VAL A 113 -6.03 -3.98 -1.31
C VAL A 113 -7.41 -4.55 -1.63
N GLY A 114 -8.13 -4.98 -0.60
CA GLY A 114 -9.44 -5.60 -0.75
C GLY A 114 -10.14 -5.85 0.57
N ASN A 115 -11.09 -6.77 0.59
CA ASN A 115 -11.75 -7.23 1.79
C ASN A 115 -10.84 -8.14 2.65
N ARG A 116 -11.35 -8.66 3.77
CA ARG A 116 -10.62 -9.60 4.65
C ARG A 116 -11.13 -11.03 4.47
N SER A 117 -11.16 -11.50 3.23
CA SER A 117 -11.64 -12.84 2.87
C SER A 117 -10.50 -13.82 2.58
N GLY A 118 -10.86 -15.11 2.39
CA GLY A 118 -9.94 -16.14 1.92
C GLY A 118 -9.40 -15.84 0.53
N ASP A 119 -10.23 -15.31 -0.39
CA ASP A 119 -9.80 -14.94 -1.74
C ASP A 119 -8.77 -13.82 -1.76
N ALA A 120 -8.91 -12.86 -0.82
CA ALA A 120 -7.92 -11.80 -0.66
C ALA A 120 -6.58 -12.34 -0.15
N ALA A 121 -6.62 -13.27 0.81
CA ALA A 121 -5.43 -13.96 1.29
C ALA A 121 -4.75 -14.78 0.18
N MET A 122 -5.55 -15.50 -0.62
CA MET A 122 -5.07 -16.25 -1.78
C MET A 122 -4.38 -15.35 -2.79
N THR A 123 -5.03 -14.24 -3.17
CA THR A 123 -4.45 -13.26 -4.12
C THR A 123 -3.09 -12.74 -3.65
N LEU A 124 -2.95 -12.44 -2.34
CA LEU A 124 -1.66 -12.02 -1.78
C LEU A 124 -0.62 -13.14 -1.84
N MET A 125 -0.99 -14.37 -1.46
CA MET A 125 -0.05 -15.50 -1.39
C MET A 125 0.42 -15.93 -2.78
N ASP A 126 -0.46 -15.97 -3.76
CA ASP A 126 -0.11 -16.29 -5.16
C ASP A 126 0.84 -15.24 -5.74
N ASP A 127 0.55 -13.94 -5.54
CA ASP A 127 1.44 -12.86 -5.99
C ASP A 127 2.79 -12.94 -5.27
N LEU A 128 2.80 -13.16 -3.95
CA LEU A 128 4.03 -13.32 -3.17
C LEU A 128 4.86 -14.48 -3.67
N ARG A 129 4.24 -15.66 -3.88
CA ARG A 129 4.94 -16.86 -4.38
C ARG A 129 5.58 -16.60 -5.74
N GLY A 130 4.85 -15.92 -6.63
CA GLY A 130 5.34 -15.56 -7.97
C GLY A 130 6.54 -14.59 -7.96
N ARG A 131 6.72 -13.82 -6.90
CA ARG A 131 7.81 -12.84 -6.76
C ARG A 131 9.06 -13.41 -6.10
N LEU A 132 8.96 -14.49 -5.33
CA LEU A 132 10.07 -15.10 -4.60
C LEU A 132 10.89 -16.03 -5.49
N ALA A 133 12.22 -16.02 -5.30
CA ALA A 133 13.17 -16.87 -6.03
C ALA A 133 13.53 -18.14 -5.26
N ASN A 134 13.26 -18.22 -3.97
CA ASN A 134 13.69 -19.31 -3.11
C ASN A 134 12.64 -19.60 -2.03
N ARG A 135 12.76 -20.80 -1.40
CA ARG A 135 12.02 -21.16 -0.21
C ARG A 135 12.29 -20.16 0.92
N VAL A 136 11.25 -19.75 1.63
CA VAL A 136 11.33 -18.76 2.70
C VAL A 136 10.70 -19.29 3.99
N GLN A 137 11.10 -18.72 5.12
CA GLN A 137 10.31 -18.80 6.34
C GLN A 137 9.23 -17.71 6.30
N LEU A 138 7.98 -18.11 6.23
CA LEU A 138 6.82 -17.22 6.25
C LEU A 138 6.22 -17.16 7.66
N THR A 139 5.94 -15.96 8.14
CA THR A 139 5.21 -15.76 9.40
C THR A 139 4.02 -14.82 9.18
N THR A 140 2.84 -15.27 9.58
CA THR A 140 1.62 -14.46 9.58
C THR A 140 1.11 -14.25 11.01
N ASP A 141 0.13 -13.36 11.17
CA ASP A 141 -0.67 -13.32 12.39
C ASP A 141 -1.62 -14.53 12.49
N GLY A 142 -2.49 -14.55 13.51
CA GLY A 142 -3.45 -15.64 13.74
C GLY A 142 -4.66 -15.65 12.82
N HIS A 143 -4.68 -14.90 11.73
CA HIS A 143 -5.82 -14.87 10.81
C HIS A 143 -5.91 -16.17 10.00
N LYS A 144 -7.02 -16.92 10.20
CA LYS A 144 -7.20 -18.27 9.65
C LYS A 144 -7.22 -18.33 8.12
N ALA A 145 -7.53 -17.22 7.44
CA ALA A 145 -7.53 -17.17 5.97
C ALA A 145 -6.17 -17.50 5.37
N TYR A 146 -5.07 -17.22 6.09
CA TYR A 146 -3.73 -17.57 5.65
C TYR A 146 -3.47 -19.07 5.57
N LEU A 147 -4.13 -19.90 6.39
CA LEU A 147 -3.86 -21.34 6.42
C LEU A 147 -4.06 -21.97 5.04
N ASN A 148 -5.24 -21.81 4.46
CA ASN A 148 -5.56 -22.35 3.14
C ASN A 148 -4.76 -21.64 2.03
N ALA A 149 -4.64 -20.31 2.11
CA ALA A 149 -3.94 -19.54 1.09
C ALA A 149 -2.46 -19.92 0.97
N VAL A 150 -1.78 -20.15 2.09
CA VAL A 150 -0.37 -20.58 2.09
C VAL A 150 -0.24 -22.02 1.60
N GLU A 151 -1.14 -22.91 2.01
CA GLU A 151 -1.12 -24.31 1.56
C GLU A 151 -1.31 -24.42 0.04
N GLU A 152 -2.28 -23.69 -0.53
CA GLU A 152 -2.57 -23.74 -1.97
C GLU A 152 -1.47 -23.06 -2.81
N SER A 153 -0.93 -21.92 -2.37
CA SER A 153 0.08 -21.18 -3.15
C SER A 153 1.49 -21.72 -3.02
N PHE A 154 1.87 -22.24 -1.85
CA PHE A 154 3.25 -22.68 -1.56
C PHE A 154 3.37 -24.19 -1.41
N GLY A 155 2.32 -24.90 -1.01
CA GLY A 155 2.39 -26.33 -0.67
C GLY A 155 3.48 -26.62 0.35
N ALA A 156 4.39 -27.53 0.00
CA ALA A 156 5.52 -27.90 0.84
C ALA A 156 6.75 -26.96 0.69
N ASP A 157 6.71 -25.97 -0.21
CA ASP A 157 7.87 -25.10 -0.52
C ASP A 157 7.95 -23.85 0.36
N VAL A 158 7.60 -24.00 1.64
CA VAL A 158 7.65 -22.92 2.63
C VAL A 158 7.88 -23.48 4.03
N ASP A 159 8.53 -22.72 4.91
CA ASP A 159 8.58 -22.96 6.35
C ASP A 159 7.62 -22.02 7.04
N TYR A 160 6.36 -22.46 7.21
CA TYR A 160 5.28 -21.59 7.65
C TYR A 160 5.00 -21.66 9.14
N ALA A 161 4.87 -20.51 9.76
CA ALA A 161 4.48 -20.36 11.15
C ALA A 161 3.45 -19.25 11.35
N MET A 162 2.60 -19.42 12.35
CA MET A 162 1.67 -18.40 12.81
C MET A 162 2.07 -17.86 14.18
N LEU A 163 1.88 -16.56 14.38
CA LEU A 163 2.08 -15.89 15.65
C LEU A 163 0.75 -15.31 16.13
N VAL A 164 0.14 -15.97 17.12
CA VAL A 164 -1.11 -15.52 17.72
C VAL A 164 -0.80 -14.66 18.94
N LYS A 165 -1.26 -13.41 18.93
CA LYS A 165 -1.17 -12.52 20.09
C LYS A 165 -2.36 -12.71 20.99
N LEU A 166 -2.10 -12.89 22.27
CA LEU A 166 -3.11 -12.96 23.32
C LEU A 166 -3.26 -11.57 23.94
N TYR A 167 -4.48 -11.03 23.91
CA TYR A 167 -4.79 -9.74 24.51
C TYR A 167 -5.60 -9.96 25.79
N GLY A 168 -5.15 -9.33 26.87
CA GLY A 168 -5.91 -9.27 28.12
C GLY A 168 -7.11 -8.32 28.04
N GLU A 169 -7.93 -8.31 29.08
CA GLU A 169 -9.02 -7.36 29.18
C GLU A 169 -8.50 -5.91 29.17
N ALA A 170 -9.10 -5.08 28.33
CA ALA A 170 -8.78 -3.66 28.31
C ALA A 170 -9.16 -3.02 29.66
N LYS A 171 -8.18 -2.45 30.35
CA LYS A 171 -8.38 -1.67 31.58
C LYS A 171 -9.01 -0.32 31.24
N GLY A 172 -9.92 0.19 32.08
CA GLY A 172 -10.55 1.52 31.92
C GLY A 172 -12.05 1.48 31.65
N ASN A 173 -12.65 2.68 31.54
CA ASN A 173 -14.09 2.87 31.27
C ASN A 173 -14.45 2.52 29.83
N ALA A 174 -15.73 2.40 29.50
CA ALA A 174 -16.22 2.05 28.16
C ALA A 174 -15.73 3.01 27.05
N SER A 175 -15.52 4.30 27.34
CA SER A 175 -14.97 5.30 26.43
C SER A 175 -13.48 5.13 26.20
N GLU A 176 -12.71 4.80 27.22
CA GLU A 176 -11.26 4.54 27.14
C GLU A 176 -10.98 3.23 26.40
N ARG A 177 -11.75 2.17 26.70
CA ARG A 177 -11.67 0.87 26.01
C ARG A 177 -11.91 0.97 24.50
N ARG A 178 -12.68 1.97 24.06
CA ARG A 178 -13.00 2.17 22.63
C ARG A 178 -11.79 2.56 21.80
N TYR A 179 -10.78 3.20 22.39
CA TYR A 179 -9.62 3.77 21.69
C TYR A 179 -8.28 3.18 22.12
N SER A 180 -8.25 2.44 23.22
CA SER A 180 -7.06 1.75 23.72
C SER A 180 -7.14 0.27 23.36
N PRO A 181 -6.20 -0.26 22.56
CA PRO A 181 -6.12 -1.71 22.34
C PRO A 181 -5.85 -2.42 23.65
N GLY A 182 -6.34 -3.66 23.79
CA GLY A 182 -6.00 -4.52 24.91
C GLY A 182 -4.48 -4.69 25.03
N GLU A 183 -3.99 -4.84 26.26
CA GLU A 183 -2.57 -5.10 26.51
C GLU A 183 -2.22 -6.51 26.02
N CYS A 184 -1.15 -6.65 25.22
CA CYS A 184 -0.69 -7.96 24.78
C CYS A 184 -0.09 -8.72 25.99
N CYS A 185 -0.80 -9.74 26.45
CA CYS A 185 -0.42 -10.53 27.63
C CYS A 185 0.48 -11.71 27.31
N GLY A 186 0.59 -12.08 26.02
CA GLY A 186 1.39 -13.22 25.59
C GLY A 186 1.31 -13.49 24.11
N THR A 187 2.13 -14.40 23.62
CA THR A 187 2.13 -14.84 22.23
C THR A 187 2.20 -16.36 22.15
N ILE A 188 1.45 -16.95 21.22
CA ILE A 188 1.57 -18.37 20.86
C ILE A 188 2.25 -18.44 19.50
N LYS A 189 3.38 -19.14 19.42
CA LYS A 189 4.11 -19.39 18.19
C LYS A 189 3.87 -20.82 17.75
N GLY A 190 3.20 -21.02 16.64
CA GLY A 190 2.87 -22.34 16.10
C GLY A 190 3.54 -22.55 14.74
N ALA A 191 4.32 -23.64 14.60
CA ALA A 191 4.71 -24.12 13.27
C ALA A 191 3.49 -24.78 12.61
N VAL A 192 3.22 -24.43 11.35
CA VAL A 192 2.10 -24.97 10.58
C VAL A 192 2.63 -25.97 9.54
N CYS A 193 3.67 -25.59 8.79
CA CYS A 193 4.26 -26.41 7.75
C CYS A 193 5.79 -26.24 7.73
N GLY A 194 6.51 -27.27 7.31
CA GLY A 194 7.96 -27.26 7.21
C GLY A 194 8.66 -27.24 8.58
N SER A 195 9.80 -26.57 8.64
CA SER A 195 10.67 -26.50 9.84
C SER A 195 11.05 -25.05 10.15
N PRO A 196 10.11 -24.16 10.50
CA PRO A 196 10.41 -22.76 10.78
C PRO A 196 11.28 -22.62 12.03
N ASP A 197 12.32 -21.79 11.97
CA ASP A 197 13.13 -21.44 13.14
C ASP A 197 12.30 -20.62 14.15
N LYS A 198 12.08 -21.21 15.31
CA LYS A 198 11.26 -20.62 16.39
C LYS A 198 11.75 -19.25 16.84
N LYS A 199 13.05 -18.96 16.73
CA LYS A 199 13.65 -17.66 17.08
C LYS A 199 13.18 -16.56 16.15
N HIS A 200 12.87 -16.90 14.90
CA HIS A 200 12.49 -15.96 13.84
C HIS A 200 10.98 -15.89 13.59
N ILE A 201 10.16 -16.63 14.34
CA ILE A 201 8.70 -16.49 14.30
C ILE A 201 8.32 -15.14 14.92
N SER A 202 8.03 -14.16 14.08
CA SER A 202 7.71 -12.77 14.47
C SER A 202 6.95 -12.05 13.35
N THR A 203 6.08 -11.11 13.72
CA THR A 203 5.38 -10.17 12.83
C THR A 203 5.81 -8.72 13.07
N SER A 204 6.84 -8.50 13.89
CA SER A 204 7.21 -7.17 14.37
C SER A 204 7.65 -6.21 13.27
N TYR A 205 8.29 -6.69 12.21
CA TYR A 205 8.72 -5.83 11.10
C TYR A 205 7.55 -5.39 10.22
N VAL A 206 6.64 -6.30 9.88
CA VAL A 206 5.45 -5.94 9.09
C VAL A 206 4.51 -5.04 9.88
N GLU A 207 4.36 -5.26 11.20
CA GLU A 207 3.58 -4.37 12.07
C GLU A 207 4.21 -2.98 12.16
N ARG A 208 5.54 -2.89 12.25
CA ARG A 208 6.25 -1.62 12.18
C ARG A 208 6.05 -0.94 10.83
N GLN A 209 6.03 -1.70 9.74
CA GLN A 209 5.73 -1.19 8.40
C GLN A 209 4.30 -0.67 8.32
N ASN A 210 3.33 -1.38 8.87
CA ASN A 210 1.93 -0.93 8.96
C ASN A 210 1.79 0.39 9.72
N LEU A 211 2.55 0.58 10.81
CA LEU A 211 2.62 1.87 11.50
C LEU A 211 3.21 2.96 10.59
N THR A 212 4.30 2.66 9.86
CA THR A 212 4.92 3.60 8.93
C THR A 212 3.95 4.00 7.81
N MET A 213 3.17 3.07 7.27
CA MET A 213 2.11 3.34 6.30
C MET A 213 1.04 4.29 6.85
N ARG A 214 0.61 4.09 8.10
CA ARG A 214 -0.35 4.98 8.78
C ARG A 214 0.18 6.40 8.96
N MET A 215 1.47 6.55 9.24
CA MET A 215 2.12 7.85 9.40
C MET A 215 2.32 8.57 8.06
N SER A 216 2.66 7.83 7.02
CA SER A 216 3.03 8.37 5.71
C SER A 216 1.84 8.57 4.76
N MET A 217 0.72 7.90 4.99
CA MET A 217 -0.47 8.02 4.15
C MET A 217 -1.66 8.53 4.96
N ARG A 218 -2.09 9.75 4.69
CA ARG A 218 -3.20 10.40 5.41
C ARG A 218 -4.49 9.58 5.44
N ARG A 219 -4.71 8.69 4.48
CA ARG A 219 -5.91 7.84 4.36
C ARG A 219 -6.07 6.83 5.47
N PHE A 220 -4.96 6.41 6.09
CA PHE A 220 -4.96 5.48 7.22
C PHE A 220 -5.08 6.18 8.58
N THR A 221 -5.12 7.52 8.62
CA THR A 221 -5.26 8.24 9.88
C THR A 221 -6.66 8.05 10.45
N ARG A 222 -6.73 7.45 11.63
CA ARG A 222 -7.99 7.24 12.36
C ARG A 222 -8.56 8.57 12.86
N LEU A 223 -9.87 8.60 13.07
CA LEU A 223 -10.61 9.73 13.65
C LEU A 223 -10.52 11.04 12.85
N THR A 224 -10.28 10.95 11.54
CA THR A 224 -10.28 12.09 10.62
C THR A 224 -11.10 11.81 9.39
N ASN A 225 -11.55 12.86 8.69
CA ASN A 225 -12.25 12.76 7.40
C ASN A 225 -11.28 12.59 6.21
N ALA A 226 -10.16 11.88 6.41
CA ALA A 226 -9.11 11.73 5.40
C ALA A 226 -9.22 10.44 4.57
N PHE A 227 -10.27 9.68 4.75
CA PHE A 227 -10.55 8.44 4.04
C PHE A 227 -10.75 8.64 2.52
N SER A 228 -10.53 7.59 1.75
CA SER A 228 -10.76 7.59 0.31
C SER A 228 -12.27 7.57 -0.01
N LYS A 229 -12.68 8.34 -1.02
CA LYS A 229 -14.07 8.33 -1.50
C LYS A 229 -14.35 7.18 -2.47
N LYS A 230 -13.31 6.66 -3.13
CA LYS A 230 -13.35 5.54 -4.08
C LYS A 230 -12.19 4.60 -3.81
N ILE A 231 -12.41 3.31 -4.00
CA ILE A 231 -11.42 2.27 -3.76
C ILE A 231 -10.19 2.43 -4.68
N GLU A 232 -10.39 2.81 -5.94
CA GLU A 232 -9.29 2.98 -6.90
C GLU A 232 -8.30 4.05 -6.42
N ASN A 233 -8.80 5.15 -5.84
CA ASN A 233 -7.94 6.19 -5.28
C ASN A 233 -7.16 5.71 -4.06
N HIS A 234 -7.68 4.72 -3.33
CA HIS A 234 -6.97 4.09 -2.23
C HIS A 234 -5.83 3.21 -2.78
N ILE A 235 -6.15 2.36 -3.75
CA ILE A 235 -5.18 1.49 -4.43
C ILE A 235 -4.03 2.32 -5.01
N HIS A 236 -4.34 3.38 -5.76
CA HIS A 236 -3.30 4.25 -6.35
C HIS A 236 -2.37 4.88 -5.31
N MET A 237 -2.91 5.26 -4.14
CA MET A 237 -2.05 5.80 -3.09
C MET A 237 -1.16 4.74 -2.45
N VAL A 238 -1.69 3.53 -2.24
CA VAL A 238 -0.88 2.41 -1.71
C VAL A 238 0.22 2.04 -2.71
N SER A 239 -0.10 1.97 -4.01
CA SER A 239 0.89 1.68 -5.06
C SER A 239 2.00 2.73 -5.12
N LEU A 240 1.63 4.03 -5.12
CA LEU A 240 2.60 5.12 -5.08
C LEU A 240 3.49 5.05 -3.84
N TYR A 241 2.88 4.83 -2.68
CA TYR A 241 3.63 4.71 -1.42
C TYR A 241 4.57 3.50 -1.42
N THR A 242 4.14 2.36 -1.95
CA THR A 242 4.98 1.14 -2.03
C THR A 242 6.25 1.40 -2.85
N VAL A 243 6.13 2.05 -4.01
CA VAL A 243 7.32 2.42 -4.81
C VAL A 243 8.17 3.46 -4.11
N PHE A 244 7.56 4.50 -3.52
CA PHE A 244 8.29 5.48 -2.72
C PHE A 244 9.08 4.83 -1.58
N TYR A 245 8.47 3.94 -0.82
CA TYR A 245 9.10 3.25 0.30
C TYR A 245 10.21 2.29 -0.16
N ASN A 246 9.94 1.50 -1.19
CA ASN A 246 10.88 0.48 -1.67
C ASN A 246 12.09 1.07 -2.40
N PHE A 247 11.92 2.14 -3.19
CA PHE A 247 12.92 2.58 -4.17
C PHE A 247 13.45 4.00 -3.95
N ILE A 248 12.69 4.89 -3.30
CA ILE A 248 13.02 6.32 -3.20
C ILE A 248 13.48 6.68 -1.78
N ARG A 249 12.75 6.21 -0.77
CA ARG A 249 13.03 6.53 0.62
C ARG A 249 14.20 5.73 1.16
N ILE A 250 15.27 6.40 1.61
CA ILE A 250 16.38 5.76 2.33
C ILE A 250 15.87 5.31 3.70
N HIS A 251 15.98 4.00 3.98
CA HIS A 251 15.58 3.42 5.25
C HIS A 251 16.61 3.71 6.33
N LYS A 252 16.19 4.26 7.46
CA LYS A 252 17.09 4.76 8.51
C LYS A 252 18.09 3.72 9.02
N SER A 253 17.66 2.48 9.23
CA SER A 253 18.56 1.41 9.75
C SER A 253 19.38 0.74 8.65
N LEU A 254 18.90 0.70 7.40
CA LEU A 254 19.62 0.09 6.28
C LEU A 254 20.66 1.03 5.67
N ARG A 255 20.43 2.34 5.76
CA ARG A 255 21.22 3.41 5.10
C ARG A 255 21.12 3.41 3.58
N VAL A 256 20.32 2.53 3.03
CA VAL A 256 19.95 2.42 1.60
C VAL A 256 18.44 2.23 1.50
N THR A 257 17.91 2.14 0.29
CA THR A 257 16.49 1.79 0.11
C THR A 257 16.28 0.28 0.27
N PRO A 258 15.07 -0.18 0.66
CA PRO A 258 14.75 -1.59 0.72
C PRO A 258 15.04 -2.37 -0.57
N ALA A 259 14.79 -1.78 -1.74
CA ALA A 259 15.08 -2.41 -3.03
C ALA A 259 16.59 -2.53 -3.31
N MET A 260 17.41 -1.59 -2.82
CA MET A 260 18.87 -1.70 -2.90
C MET A 260 19.39 -2.79 -1.97
N GLU A 261 18.88 -2.87 -0.74
CA GLU A 261 19.25 -3.93 0.22
C GLU A 261 18.86 -5.31 -0.28
N ALA A 262 17.69 -5.45 -0.90
CA ALA A 262 17.23 -6.69 -1.51
C ALA A 262 17.98 -7.04 -2.82
N GLY A 263 18.90 -6.21 -3.29
CA GLY A 263 19.65 -6.43 -4.51
C GLY A 263 18.86 -6.26 -5.82
N ILE A 264 17.64 -5.70 -5.76
CA ILE A 264 16.80 -5.44 -6.94
C ILE A 264 17.37 -4.32 -7.80
N THR A 265 17.96 -3.31 -7.18
CA THR A 265 18.61 -2.20 -7.88
C THR A 265 19.88 -1.77 -7.17
N LYS A 266 20.80 -1.18 -7.95
CA LYS A 266 22.04 -0.58 -7.42
C LYS A 266 21.97 0.94 -7.33
N ARG A 267 20.91 1.56 -7.84
CA ARG A 267 20.75 3.01 -7.83
C ARG A 267 19.59 3.44 -6.95
N LEU A 268 19.72 4.63 -6.39
CA LEU A 268 18.61 5.32 -5.77
C LEU A 268 17.68 5.87 -6.86
N PHE A 269 16.38 5.59 -6.71
CA PHE A 269 15.32 6.19 -7.55
C PHE A 269 14.84 7.51 -6.95
N ASP A 270 14.12 8.28 -7.76
CA ASP A 270 13.42 9.47 -7.32
C ASP A 270 12.02 9.57 -7.97
N PHE A 271 11.29 10.65 -7.70
CA PHE A 271 9.98 10.83 -8.30
C PHE A 271 10.02 11.07 -9.81
N ASP A 272 11.17 11.47 -10.37
CA ASP A 272 11.33 11.63 -11.82
C ASP A 272 11.19 10.28 -12.53
N ASP A 273 11.62 9.18 -11.91
CA ASP A 273 11.44 7.84 -12.46
C ASP A 273 9.96 7.47 -12.65
N ILE A 274 9.10 7.86 -11.70
CA ILE A 274 7.65 7.67 -11.80
C ILE A 274 7.06 8.62 -12.86
N LEU A 275 7.48 9.88 -12.84
CA LEU A 275 6.97 10.91 -13.75
C LEU A 275 7.35 10.65 -15.20
N ALA A 276 8.57 10.14 -15.45
CA ALA A 276 8.99 9.73 -16.79
C ALA A 276 8.10 8.61 -17.36
N ARG A 277 7.65 7.65 -16.54
CA ARG A 277 6.71 6.61 -16.95
C ARG A 277 5.33 7.17 -17.27
N ILE A 278 4.86 8.17 -16.52
CA ILE A 278 3.60 8.87 -16.81
C ILE A 278 3.70 9.59 -18.14
N ASP A 279 4.80 10.32 -18.37
CA ASP A 279 5.00 11.14 -19.57
C ASP A 279 5.16 10.26 -20.82
N ALA A 280 5.79 9.09 -20.71
CA ALA A 280 5.93 8.13 -21.80
C ALA A 280 4.58 7.56 -22.28
N LYS A 281 3.57 7.44 -21.40
CA LYS A 281 2.22 6.99 -21.76
C LYS A 281 1.36 8.07 -22.41
N GLN A 282 1.68 9.36 -22.21
CA GLN A 282 0.95 10.47 -22.77
C GLN A 282 1.37 10.69 -24.23
N THR A 283 0.85 9.89 -25.16
CA THR A 283 0.91 10.21 -26.58
C THR A 283 0.25 11.57 -26.81
N PRO A 284 0.90 12.52 -27.51
CA PRO A 284 0.30 13.82 -27.80
C PRO A 284 -0.98 13.62 -28.64
N LYS A 285 -2.14 13.86 -28.04
CA LYS A 285 -3.38 13.92 -28.82
C LYS A 285 -3.26 15.07 -29.80
N LYS A 286 -3.24 14.76 -31.12
CA LYS A 286 -3.38 15.79 -32.16
C LYS A 286 -4.65 16.57 -31.84
N ARG A 287 -4.52 17.89 -31.63
CA ARG A 287 -5.70 18.77 -31.52
C ARG A 287 -6.44 18.69 -32.84
N GLY A 288 -7.71 18.30 -32.81
CA GLY A 288 -8.60 18.44 -33.94
C GLY A 288 -8.68 19.93 -34.35
N SER A 289 -8.94 20.20 -35.66
CA SER A 289 -9.14 21.56 -36.15
C SER A 289 -10.19 22.27 -35.28
N TYR A 290 -9.94 23.55 -34.99
CA TYR A 290 -10.89 24.43 -34.32
C TYR A 290 -12.14 24.50 -35.14
N ARG A 291 -13.29 23.97 -34.68
CA ARG A 291 -14.59 24.24 -35.32
C ARG A 291 -15.04 25.61 -34.86
N GLU A 292 -15.06 26.57 -35.80
CA GLU A 292 -15.73 27.86 -35.58
C GLU A 292 -17.17 27.61 -35.16
N ARG A 293 -17.55 28.14 -34.00
CA ARG A 293 -18.96 28.20 -33.62
C ARG A 293 -19.65 29.17 -34.58
N ALA A 294 -20.59 28.67 -35.36
CA ALA A 294 -21.46 29.52 -36.12
C ALA A 294 -22.17 30.49 -35.16
N ILE A 295 -21.95 31.77 -35.34
CA ILE A 295 -22.66 32.83 -34.63
C ILE A 295 -24.07 32.81 -35.18
N ILE A 296 -25.00 32.24 -34.46
CA ILE A 296 -26.43 32.37 -34.75
C ILE A 296 -26.82 33.77 -34.26
N SER A 297 -26.82 34.73 -35.17
CA SER A 297 -27.47 36.02 -34.96
C SER A 297 -28.98 35.79 -34.99
N LYS A 298 -29.66 36.17 -33.90
CA LYS A 298 -31.10 36.44 -33.90
C LYS A 298 -31.36 37.87 -34.31
#